data_6d70b726dc4b7a29cff83daeb8ae632f
#
_entry.id   6d70b726dc4b7a29cff83daeb8ae632f
#
_cell.length_a   1.000
_cell.length_b   1.000
_cell.length_c   1.000
_cell.angle_alpha   90.00
_cell.angle_beta   90.00
_cell.angle_gamma   90.00
#
_symmetry.space_group_name_H-M   'P 1'
#
loop_
_entity.id
_entity.type
_entity.pdbx_description
1 polymer ?
#
loop_
_entity_poly.entity_id
_entity_poly.type
_entity_poly.pdbx_seq_one_letter_code
_entity_poly.pdbx_strand_id
1 'polypeptide(L)'
;HFLSSVIVPNHNAAIDAPFGFGEVKYTGRIDTGTLVNAYGAYLENKGVIDRSTFDFSSLDHYEDHVAYQGIKARQIVFACGYGLTNDPHFGYLPLNGTKGELLVISAPEFQEENVIKSSVFTIPMGENKYLVGATYKWKDKTNLPTEESKNELLEKLATFLKCDFDIVDHVAGIRPTVVDRRPLVGRHPAYHNFYVLNGFGSRGVLIAPYASEQLFDHIEKSAVLDPEIDIQRFTKKYYTS
;
A
#
# COMPACT_ATOMS: atom_id res chain seq x y z
N HIS A 1 -16.25 -18.31 3.75
CA HIS A 1 -17.19 -17.66 2.84
C HIS A 1 -17.48 -16.25 3.33
N PHE A 2 -16.94 -15.26 2.63
CA PHE A 2 -16.99 -13.86 3.04
C PHE A 2 -18.25 -13.12 2.53
N LEU A 3 -18.97 -13.68 1.55
CA LEU A 3 -20.20 -13.08 1.05
C LEU A 3 -21.42 -13.59 1.83
N SER A 4 -22.32 -12.67 2.19
CA SER A 4 -23.65 -13.02 2.68
C SER A 4 -24.45 -13.72 1.58
N SER A 5 -25.27 -14.69 1.95
CA SER A 5 -26.24 -15.30 1.04
C SER A 5 -27.50 -14.44 0.86
N VAL A 6 -27.64 -13.38 1.66
CA VAL A 6 -28.80 -12.48 1.63
C VAL A 6 -28.39 -11.19 0.91
N ILE A 7 -29.23 -10.79 -0.05
CA ILE A 7 -29.11 -9.48 -0.71
C ILE A 7 -29.72 -8.43 0.20
N VAL A 8 -28.97 -7.37 0.47
CA VAL A 8 -29.44 -6.22 1.24
C VAL A 8 -30.18 -5.25 0.30
N PRO A 9 -31.44 -4.92 0.55
CA PRO A 9 -32.16 -3.96 -0.28
C PRO A 9 -31.47 -2.58 -0.27
N ASN A 10 -31.52 -1.89 -1.41
CA ASN A 10 -31.08 -0.49 -1.46
C ASN A 10 -32.17 0.42 -0.92
N HIS A 11 -31.86 1.18 0.13
CA HIS A 11 -32.73 2.22 0.70
C HIS A 11 -32.16 3.63 0.52
N ASN A 12 -30.98 3.76 -0.12
CA ASN A 12 -30.33 5.03 -0.37
C ASN A 12 -30.71 5.54 -1.78
N ALA A 13 -31.51 6.59 -1.85
CA ALA A 13 -31.97 7.17 -3.12
C ALA A 13 -30.81 7.76 -3.96
N ALA A 14 -29.69 8.10 -3.34
CA ALA A 14 -28.49 8.59 -4.01
C ALA A 14 -27.70 7.47 -4.71
N ILE A 15 -28.11 6.21 -4.60
CA ILE A 15 -27.40 5.07 -5.20
C ILE A 15 -28.33 4.34 -6.19
N ASP A 16 -27.84 4.14 -7.41
CA ASP A 16 -28.48 3.24 -8.38
C ASP A 16 -28.01 1.79 -8.14
N ALA A 17 -28.79 1.05 -7.37
CA ALA A 17 -28.56 -0.37 -7.11
C ALA A 17 -29.88 -1.13 -7.16
N PRO A 18 -30.46 -1.36 -8.36
CA PRO A 18 -31.78 -1.93 -8.52
C PRO A 18 -31.90 -3.37 -8.00
N PHE A 19 -30.77 -4.08 -7.89
CA PHE A 19 -30.71 -5.44 -7.37
C PHE A 19 -30.27 -5.53 -5.90
N GLY A 20 -30.09 -4.37 -5.22
CA GLY A 20 -29.55 -4.30 -3.86
C GLY A 20 -28.05 -4.55 -3.79
N PHE A 21 -27.58 -4.91 -2.60
CA PHE A 21 -26.15 -5.08 -2.30
C PHE A 21 -25.80 -6.49 -1.83
N GLY A 22 -24.68 -7.01 -2.28
CA GLY A 22 -24.02 -8.15 -1.65
C GLY A 22 -23.19 -7.68 -0.47
N GLU A 23 -23.48 -8.17 0.72
CA GLU A 23 -22.71 -7.84 1.92
C GLU A 23 -21.46 -8.72 2.02
N VAL A 24 -20.28 -8.09 2.22
CA VAL A 24 -19.02 -8.78 2.52
C VAL A 24 -18.82 -8.81 4.04
N LYS A 25 -18.79 -10.00 4.63
CA LYS A 25 -18.63 -10.23 6.07
C LYS A 25 -17.17 -10.23 6.50
N TYR A 26 -16.95 -10.00 7.80
CA TYR A 26 -15.63 -10.02 8.42
C TYR A 26 -14.66 -9.03 7.76
N THR A 27 -15.17 -7.89 7.35
CA THR A 27 -14.40 -6.78 6.81
C THR A 27 -14.31 -5.64 7.81
N GLY A 28 -13.31 -4.81 7.61
CA GLY A 28 -13.13 -3.60 8.40
C GLY A 28 -12.35 -2.56 7.60
N ARG A 29 -12.32 -1.36 8.11
CA ARG A 29 -11.55 -0.24 7.58
C ARG A 29 -10.60 0.28 8.64
N ILE A 30 -9.40 0.60 8.22
CA ILE A 30 -8.42 1.34 9.02
C ILE A 30 -8.21 2.71 8.38
N ASP A 31 -8.23 3.76 9.19
CA ASP A 31 -7.70 5.06 8.81
C ASP A 31 -6.16 4.99 8.84
N THR A 32 -5.59 4.73 7.67
CA THR A 32 -4.14 4.58 7.52
C THR A 32 -3.38 5.88 7.77
N GLY A 33 -3.99 7.03 7.50
CA GLY A 33 -3.41 8.34 7.77
C GLY A 33 -3.24 8.55 9.29
N THR A 34 -4.32 8.37 10.03
CA THR A 34 -4.30 8.45 11.51
C THR A 34 -3.33 7.43 12.11
N LEU A 35 -3.33 6.18 11.62
CA LEU A 35 -2.42 5.13 12.10
C LEU A 35 -0.94 5.52 11.93
N VAL A 36 -0.55 5.94 10.72
CA VAL A 36 0.85 6.29 10.41
C VAL A 36 1.30 7.53 11.19
N ASN A 37 0.44 8.55 11.29
CA ASN A 37 0.74 9.77 12.02
C ASN A 37 0.89 9.50 13.53
N ALA A 38 -0.03 8.74 14.14
CA ALA A 38 0.03 8.39 15.55
C ALA A 38 1.26 7.54 15.87
N TYR A 39 1.59 6.58 15.00
CA TYR A 39 2.78 5.76 15.19
C TYR A 39 4.07 6.57 14.99
N GLY A 40 4.10 7.47 13.99
CA GLY A 40 5.20 8.41 13.79
C GLY A 40 5.45 9.27 15.04
N ALA A 41 4.41 9.87 15.60
CA ALA A 41 4.51 10.65 16.83
C ALA A 41 4.99 9.80 18.03
N TYR A 42 4.55 8.55 18.13
CA TYR A 42 5.06 7.62 19.15
C TYR A 42 6.57 7.38 19.01
N LEU A 43 7.06 7.16 17.80
CA LEU A 43 8.50 6.95 17.52
C LEU A 43 9.32 8.23 17.79
N GLU A 44 8.78 9.41 17.46
CA GLU A 44 9.39 10.71 17.78
C GLU A 44 9.55 10.89 19.29
N ASN A 45 8.50 10.60 20.05
CA ASN A 45 8.54 10.65 21.53
C ASN A 45 9.55 9.67 22.13
N LYS A 46 9.87 8.59 21.42
CA LYS A 46 10.92 7.62 21.82
C LYS A 46 12.31 8.03 21.37
N GLY A 47 12.46 9.05 20.51
CA GLY A 47 13.72 9.46 19.93
C GLY A 47 14.35 8.41 19.02
N VAL A 48 13.52 7.58 18.34
CA VAL A 48 13.98 6.46 17.52
C VAL A 48 13.56 6.60 16.03
N ILE A 49 13.18 7.77 15.60
CA ILE A 49 12.87 8.08 14.20
C ILE A 49 13.73 9.24 13.72
N ASP A 50 14.24 9.12 12.51
CA ASP A 50 14.84 10.20 11.75
C ASP A 50 13.99 10.46 10.50
N ARG A 51 13.67 11.73 10.23
CA ARG A 51 12.87 12.19 9.09
C ARG A 51 13.71 12.65 7.91
N SER A 52 15.02 12.57 8.01
CA SER A 52 15.91 12.92 6.92
C SER A 52 15.80 11.94 5.74
N THR A 53 16.16 12.40 4.56
CA THR A 53 16.29 11.52 3.39
C THR A 53 17.45 10.56 3.59
N PHE A 54 17.21 9.26 3.44
CA PHE A 54 18.24 8.25 3.53
C PHE A 54 19.21 8.37 2.35
N ASP A 55 20.50 8.51 2.64
CA ASP A 55 21.57 8.59 1.66
C ASP A 55 22.33 7.27 1.60
N PHE A 56 22.11 6.51 0.53
CA PHE A 56 22.78 5.22 0.32
C PHE A 56 24.32 5.33 0.29
N SER A 57 24.87 6.47 -0.11
CA SER A 57 26.33 6.67 -0.14
C SER A 57 26.97 6.80 1.23
N SER A 58 26.16 7.09 2.25
CA SER A 58 26.57 7.18 3.66
C SER A 58 26.38 5.87 4.43
N LEU A 59 25.96 4.79 3.77
CA LEU A 59 25.79 3.48 4.37
C LEU A 59 27.06 2.63 4.23
N ASP A 60 27.75 2.39 5.33
CA ASP A 60 28.88 1.48 5.38
C ASP A 60 28.40 0.06 5.78
N HIS A 61 28.96 -0.93 5.10
CA HIS A 61 28.68 -2.34 5.33
C HIS A 61 29.92 -3.05 5.87
N TYR A 62 29.76 -3.75 6.98
CA TYR A 62 30.77 -4.58 7.62
C TYR A 62 30.25 -6.01 7.77
N GLU A 63 31.14 -6.93 8.12
CA GLU A 63 30.75 -8.35 8.28
C GLU A 63 29.71 -8.56 9.39
N ASP A 64 29.85 -7.88 10.53
CA ASP A 64 29.01 -8.06 11.71
C ASP A 64 27.97 -6.96 11.93
N HIS A 65 28.03 -5.85 11.17
CA HIS A 65 27.13 -4.71 11.36
C HIS A 65 27.05 -3.80 10.13
N VAL A 66 26.15 -2.83 10.19
CA VAL A 66 26.09 -1.68 9.30
C VAL A 66 26.33 -0.40 10.10
N ALA A 67 26.87 0.63 9.45
CA ALA A 67 27.00 1.97 10.03
C ALA A 67 26.38 3.01 9.10
N TYR A 68 25.66 3.96 9.67
CA TYR A 68 25.00 5.02 8.95
C TYR A 68 24.97 6.29 9.80
N GLN A 69 25.68 7.35 9.37
CA GLN A 69 25.68 8.66 10.04
C GLN A 69 25.88 8.57 11.58
N GLY A 70 26.83 7.76 12.03
CA GLY A 70 27.13 7.57 13.44
C GLY A 70 26.24 6.52 14.17
N ILE A 71 25.23 6.00 13.51
CA ILE A 71 24.41 4.89 14.02
C ILE A 71 25.07 3.56 13.62
N LYS A 72 25.23 2.65 14.57
CA LYS A 72 25.68 1.28 14.34
C LYS A 72 24.54 0.30 14.63
N ALA A 73 24.22 -0.59 13.68
CA ALA A 73 23.16 -1.58 13.81
C ALA A 73 23.62 -2.96 13.32
N ARG A 74 23.06 -4.02 13.88
CA ARG A 74 23.34 -5.41 13.44
C ARG A 74 22.79 -5.66 12.04
N GLN A 75 21.62 -5.08 11.72
CA GLN A 75 20.92 -5.29 10.46
C GLN A 75 20.23 -4.02 10.01
N ILE A 76 19.94 -3.95 8.71
CA ILE A 76 19.10 -2.93 8.11
C ILE A 76 17.98 -3.58 7.30
N VAL A 77 16.75 -3.06 7.41
CA VAL A 77 15.59 -3.50 6.66
C VAL A 77 15.13 -2.39 5.73
N PHE A 78 15.15 -2.65 4.43
CA PHE A 78 14.69 -1.72 3.40
C PHE A 78 13.19 -1.88 3.16
N ALA A 79 12.40 -0.87 3.54
CA ALA A 79 10.94 -0.83 3.42
C ALA A 79 10.46 0.39 2.61
N CYS A 80 11.18 0.72 1.53
CA CYS A 80 11.09 1.98 0.80
C CYS A 80 9.89 2.10 -0.16
N GLY A 81 8.94 1.16 -0.14
CA GLY A 81 7.83 1.16 -1.09
C GLY A 81 8.31 1.12 -2.54
N TYR A 82 7.75 1.97 -3.42
CA TYR A 82 8.17 2.01 -4.81
C TYR A 82 9.60 2.56 -4.99
N GLY A 83 10.12 3.32 -4.02
CA GLY A 83 11.51 3.80 -4.01
C GLY A 83 12.56 2.69 -4.07
N LEU A 84 12.21 1.45 -3.76
CA LEU A 84 13.09 0.28 -3.89
C LEU A 84 13.64 0.08 -5.32
N THR A 85 12.96 0.57 -6.34
CA THR A 85 13.45 0.50 -7.73
C THR A 85 14.74 1.28 -7.97
N ASN A 86 15.04 2.25 -7.11
CA ASN A 86 16.27 3.06 -7.15
C ASN A 86 17.30 2.64 -6.07
N ASP A 87 16.99 1.57 -5.31
CA ASP A 87 17.89 1.05 -4.29
C ASP A 87 19.08 0.33 -4.94
N PRO A 88 20.33 0.69 -4.63
CA PRO A 88 21.50 0.08 -5.23
C PRO A 88 21.67 -1.40 -4.87
N HIS A 89 21.06 -1.87 -3.78
CA HIS A 89 21.15 -3.25 -3.31
C HIS A 89 19.97 -4.10 -3.75
N PHE A 90 18.74 -3.59 -3.66
CA PHE A 90 17.51 -4.34 -3.94
C PHE A 90 16.79 -3.92 -5.23
N GLY A 91 17.32 -2.95 -5.98
CA GLY A 91 16.73 -2.49 -7.25
C GLY A 91 16.62 -3.57 -8.33
N TYR A 92 17.33 -4.68 -8.19
CA TYR A 92 17.22 -5.85 -9.06
C TYR A 92 15.89 -6.61 -8.90
N LEU A 93 15.19 -6.43 -7.77
CA LEU A 93 13.92 -7.12 -7.54
C LEU A 93 12.82 -6.62 -8.49
N PRO A 94 11.98 -7.52 -9.01
CA PRO A 94 11.03 -7.20 -10.07
C PRO A 94 9.80 -6.42 -9.57
N LEU A 95 10.03 -5.20 -9.11
CA LEU A 95 9.02 -4.27 -8.63
C LEU A 95 8.54 -3.40 -9.79
N ASN A 96 7.33 -3.65 -10.28
CA ASN A 96 6.79 -2.95 -11.44
C ASN A 96 6.15 -1.59 -11.11
N GLY A 97 5.60 -1.46 -9.93
CA GLY A 97 4.79 -0.32 -9.55
C GLY A 97 3.50 -0.18 -10.37
N THR A 98 2.44 0.29 -9.74
CA THR A 98 1.17 0.56 -10.40
C THR A 98 0.60 1.85 -9.87
N LYS A 99 0.49 2.85 -10.72
CA LYS A 99 -0.14 4.13 -10.33
C LYS A 99 -1.62 3.94 -10.10
N GLY A 100 -2.12 4.49 -9.02
CA GLY A 100 -3.53 4.62 -8.71
C GLY A 100 -3.88 6.04 -8.35
N GLU A 101 -4.96 6.52 -8.92
CA GLU A 101 -5.50 7.84 -8.62
C GLU A 101 -6.85 7.72 -7.95
N LEU A 102 -7.15 8.68 -7.07
CA LEU A 102 -8.33 8.71 -6.22
C LEU A 102 -8.85 10.14 -6.17
N LEU A 103 -10.17 10.30 -6.18
CA LEU A 103 -10.82 11.59 -5.93
C LEU A 103 -11.31 11.63 -4.48
N VAL A 104 -11.24 12.80 -3.87
CA VAL A 104 -12.03 13.12 -2.68
C VAL A 104 -13.20 13.98 -3.13
N ILE A 105 -14.42 13.53 -2.87
CA ILE A 105 -15.64 14.25 -3.19
C ILE A 105 -16.37 14.67 -1.91
N SER A 106 -17.10 15.79 -1.97
CA SER A 106 -18.07 16.20 -0.96
C SER A 106 -19.47 15.97 -1.54
N ALA A 107 -20.26 15.10 -0.91
CA ALA A 107 -21.58 14.69 -1.38
C ALA A 107 -22.57 14.61 -0.19
N PRO A 108 -23.16 15.76 0.23
CA PRO A 108 -24.02 15.82 1.42
C PRO A 108 -25.26 14.93 1.35
N GLU A 109 -25.80 14.70 0.14
CA GLU A 109 -26.99 13.87 -0.04
C GLU A 109 -26.68 12.37 -0.13
N PHE A 110 -25.42 11.99 -0.29
CA PHE A 110 -25.03 10.59 -0.40
C PHE A 110 -25.27 9.80 0.91
N GLN A 111 -24.97 10.40 2.06
CA GLN A 111 -25.29 9.90 3.42
C GLN A 111 -25.02 8.40 3.63
N GLU A 112 -23.94 7.88 3.05
CA GLU A 112 -23.58 6.48 3.14
C GLU A 112 -22.42 6.29 4.13
N GLU A 113 -22.60 5.38 5.08
CA GLU A 113 -21.59 5.09 6.11
C GLU A 113 -20.74 3.86 5.79
N ASN A 114 -21.21 3.04 4.86
CA ASN A 114 -20.51 1.84 4.44
C ASN A 114 -19.63 2.10 3.22
N VAL A 115 -18.64 1.24 3.04
CA VAL A 115 -17.86 1.20 1.80
C VAL A 115 -18.71 0.55 0.70
N ILE A 116 -19.02 1.31 -0.34
CA ILE A 116 -19.71 0.79 -1.52
C ILE A 116 -18.66 0.43 -2.57
N LYS A 117 -18.77 -0.77 -3.14
CA LYS A 117 -17.90 -1.23 -4.22
C LYS A 117 -18.75 -1.59 -5.45
N SER A 118 -18.56 -0.82 -6.52
CA SER A 118 -19.14 -1.05 -7.84
C SER A 118 -18.04 -0.96 -8.90
N SER A 119 -18.23 -0.19 -9.97
CA SER A 119 -17.20 0.17 -10.97
C SER A 119 -16.00 0.88 -10.35
N VAL A 120 -16.24 1.70 -9.33
CA VAL A 120 -15.26 2.24 -8.38
C VAL A 120 -15.70 1.88 -6.96
N PHE A 121 -14.86 2.13 -5.96
CA PHE A 121 -15.29 2.13 -4.56
C PHE A 121 -15.55 3.56 -4.09
N THR A 122 -16.44 3.70 -3.12
CA THR A 122 -16.60 4.92 -2.33
C THR A 122 -16.37 4.57 -0.86
N ILE A 123 -15.48 5.31 -0.19
CA ILE A 123 -15.14 5.12 1.23
C ILE A 123 -15.52 6.40 1.97
N PRO A 124 -16.44 6.35 2.96
CA PRO A 124 -16.76 7.51 3.77
C PRO A 124 -15.54 7.96 4.59
N MET A 125 -15.30 9.27 4.61
CA MET A 125 -14.19 9.91 5.35
C MET A 125 -14.67 10.76 6.53
N GLY A 126 -15.97 10.86 6.73
CA GLY A 126 -16.62 11.81 7.62
C GLY A 126 -16.94 13.14 6.93
N GLU A 127 -17.73 14.00 7.57
CA GLU A 127 -18.09 15.35 7.09
C GLU A 127 -18.63 15.36 5.64
N ASN A 128 -19.43 14.38 5.27
CA ASN A 128 -19.97 14.18 3.92
C ASN A 128 -18.90 14.04 2.83
N LYS A 129 -17.65 13.71 3.20
CA LYS A 129 -16.57 13.45 2.26
C LYS A 129 -16.41 11.96 1.99
N TYR A 130 -16.08 11.63 0.75
CA TYR A 130 -15.90 10.26 0.29
C TYR A 130 -14.65 10.15 -0.58
N LEU A 131 -13.85 9.12 -0.31
CA LEU A 131 -12.74 8.75 -1.18
C LEU A 131 -13.26 7.83 -2.28
N VAL A 132 -13.07 8.24 -3.54
CA VAL A 132 -13.51 7.51 -4.74
C VAL A 132 -12.31 6.95 -5.47
N GLY A 133 -12.32 5.67 -5.79
CA GLY A 133 -11.17 5.05 -6.45
C GLY A 133 -11.40 3.64 -6.95
N ALA A 134 -10.42 3.15 -7.57
CA ALA A 134 -9.16 3.77 -8.00
C ALA A 134 -8.87 3.41 -9.45
N THR A 135 -8.08 4.24 -10.09
CA THR A 135 -7.50 3.88 -11.38
C THR A 135 -6.37 2.87 -11.24
N TYR A 136 -5.95 2.29 -12.35
CA TYR A 136 -4.89 1.29 -12.39
C TYR A 136 -4.04 1.46 -13.65
N LYS A 137 -2.97 2.25 -13.56
CA LYS A 137 -2.10 2.59 -14.70
C LYS A 137 -0.70 1.99 -14.50
N TRP A 138 -0.21 1.29 -15.54
CA TRP A 138 1.08 0.61 -15.49
C TRP A 138 2.23 1.41 -16.06
N LYS A 139 1.97 2.34 -16.96
CA LYS A 139 3.01 3.08 -17.68
C LYS A 139 3.50 4.32 -16.94
N ASP A 140 2.58 5.08 -16.38
CA ASP A 140 2.89 6.28 -15.62
C ASP A 140 3.44 5.92 -14.24
N LYS A 141 4.62 6.45 -13.91
CA LYS A 141 5.33 6.25 -12.64
C LYS A 141 5.50 7.57 -11.87
N THR A 142 4.68 8.56 -12.18
CA THR A 142 4.63 9.82 -11.43
C THR A 142 3.57 9.77 -10.32
N ASN A 143 3.75 10.57 -9.29
CA ASN A 143 2.73 10.80 -8.25
C ASN A 143 1.84 12.01 -8.59
N LEU A 144 1.80 12.45 -9.86
CA LEU A 144 1.01 13.59 -10.31
C LEU A 144 -0.37 13.10 -10.80
N PRO A 145 -1.47 13.66 -10.28
CA PRO A 145 -2.81 13.38 -10.80
C PRO A 145 -2.94 13.77 -12.27
N THR A 146 -3.84 13.09 -13.00
CA THR A 146 -4.07 13.31 -14.44
C THR A 146 -5.55 13.54 -14.74
N GLU A 147 -5.87 14.43 -15.69
CA GLU A 147 -7.26 14.66 -16.13
C GLU A 147 -7.87 13.38 -16.76
N GLU A 148 -7.07 12.55 -17.43
CA GLU A 148 -7.54 11.27 -17.96
C GLU A 148 -8.09 10.36 -16.85
N SER A 149 -7.34 10.20 -15.76
CA SER A 149 -7.75 9.38 -14.62
C SER A 149 -8.93 9.99 -13.86
N LYS A 150 -8.98 11.31 -13.74
CA LYS A 150 -10.12 12.01 -13.15
C LYS A 150 -11.41 11.72 -13.94
N ASN A 151 -11.39 11.89 -15.25
CA ASN A 151 -12.53 11.62 -16.12
C ASN A 151 -12.96 10.15 -16.04
N GLU A 152 -12.00 9.20 -16.06
CA GLU A 152 -12.27 7.77 -15.87
C GLU A 152 -13.01 7.50 -14.55
N LEU A 153 -12.58 8.13 -13.44
CA LEU A 153 -13.22 7.96 -12.14
C LEU A 153 -14.62 8.56 -12.10
N LEU A 154 -14.83 9.74 -12.70
CA LEU A 154 -16.12 10.39 -12.77
C LEU A 154 -17.12 9.61 -13.62
N GLU A 155 -16.70 9.12 -14.78
CA GLU A 155 -17.53 8.27 -15.64
C GLU A 155 -17.99 7.01 -14.90
N LYS A 156 -17.06 6.35 -14.18
CA LYS A 156 -17.38 5.17 -13.39
C LYS A 156 -18.27 5.48 -12.19
N LEU A 157 -18.07 6.61 -11.52
CA LEU A 157 -18.90 7.05 -10.40
C LEU A 157 -20.33 7.32 -10.85
N ALA A 158 -20.51 7.99 -11.97
CA ALA A 158 -21.82 8.31 -12.55
C ALA A 158 -22.66 7.08 -12.92
N THR A 159 -22.05 5.87 -12.97
CA THR A 159 -22.80 4.64 -13.24
C THR A 159 -23.72 4.24 -12.08
N PHE A 160 -23.48 4.73 -10.87
CA PHE A 160 -24.29 4.36 -9.71
C PHE A 160 -24.59 5.51 -8.73
N LEU A 161 -23.81 6.60 -8.72
CA LEU A 161 -24.09 7.75 -7.86
C LEU A 161 -25.08 8.69 -8.58
N LYS A 162 -26.17 9.04 -7.90
CA LYS A 162 -27.30 9.85 -8.45
C LYS A 162 -27.40 11.24 -7.86
N CYS A 163 -26.69 11.54 -6.76
CA CYS A 163 -26.70 12.87 -6.15
C CYS A 163 -25.56 13.75 -6.68
N ASP A 164 -25.72 15.05 -6.47
CA ASP A 164 -24.68 16.04 -6.78
C ASP A 164 -23.50 15.92 -5.81
N PHE A 165 -22.32 16.31 -6.28
CA PHE A 165 -21.10 16.35 -5.48
C PHE A 165 -20.10 17.38 -6.03
N ASP A 166 -19.23 17.84 -5.15
CA ASP A 166 -18.05 18.65 -5.48
C ASP A 166 -16.77 17.83 -5.37
N ILE A 167 -15.81 18.05 -6.26
CA ILE A 167 -14.48 17.47 -6.16
C ILE A 167 -13.65 18.32 -5.21
N VAL A 168 -13.22 17.75 -4.10
CA VAL A 168 -12.43 18.41 -3.04
C VAL A 168 -10.94 18.25 -3.27
N ASP A 169 -10.51 17.04 -3.72
CA ASP A 169 -9.10 16.74 -3.93
C ASP A 169 -8.92 15.63 -4.98
N HIS A 170 -7.73 15.56 -5.56
CA HIS A 170 -7.33 14.53 -6.50
C HIS A 170 -5.90 14.07 -6.17
N VAL A 171 -5.74 12.85 -5.72
CA VAL A 171 -4.48 12.30 -5.26
C VAL A 171 -4.00 11.14 -6.11
N ALA A 172 -2.69 10.98 -6.23
CA ALA A 172 -2.06 9.89 -6.96
C ALA A 172 -0.96 9.24 -6.12
N GLY A 173 -0.77 7.95 -6.34
CA GLY A 173 0.31 7.22 -5.68
C GLY A 173 0.70 5.95 -6.43
N ILE A 174 1.96 5.54 -6.27
CA ILE A 174 2.47 4.32 -6.92
C ILE A 174 2.47 3.19 -5.91
N ARG A 175 1.68 2.16 -6.18
CA ARG A 175 1.67 0.93 -5.40
C ARG A 175 2.92 0.11 -5.71
N PRO A 176 3.66 -0.38 -4.72
CA PRO A 176 4.82 -1.24 -4.93
C PRO A 176 4.36 -2.65 -5.36
N THR A 177 3.98 -2.80 -6.61
CA THR A 177 3.43 -4.05 -7.15
C THR A 177 4.55 -4.91 -7.75
N VAL A 178 4.68 -6.14 -7.26
CA VAL A 178 5.62 -7.13 -7.76
C VAL A 178 5.01 -7.88 -8.97
N VAL A 179 5.83 -8.37 -9.88
CA VAL A 179 5.39 -9.08 -11.08
C VAL A 179 4.49 -10.30 -10.78
N ASP A 180 4.73 -11.00 -9.68
CA ASP A 180 3.94 -12.14 -9.22
C ASP A 180 2.87 -11.77 -8.18
N ARG A 181 2.75 -10.48 -7.83
CA ARG A 181 1.81 -9.94 -6.84
C ARG A 181 1.96 -10.51 -5.42
N ARG A 182 3.15 -11.03 -5.08
CA ARG A 182 3.51 -11.50 -3.75
C ARG A 182 4.51 -10.55 -3.09
N PRO A 183 4.53 -10.43 -1.76
CA PRO A 183 5.51 -9.60 -1.05
C PRO A 183 6.95 -9.94 -1.37
N LEU A 184 7.83 -9.00 -1.12
CA LEU A 184 9.28 -9.14 -1.17
C LEU A 184 9.80 -9.12 0.26
N VAL A 185 10.13 -10.28 0.80
CA VAL A 185 10.62 -10.45 2.18
C VAL A 185 11.89 -11.28 2.16
N GLY A 186 12.91 -10.88 2.91
CA GLY A 186 14.07 -11.73 3.08
C GLY A 186 15.41 -11.01 3.02
N ARG A 187 16.47 -11.82 3.04
CA ARG A 187 17.86 -11.40 3.13
C ARG A 187 18.48 -11.23 1.75
N HIS A 188 19.30 -10.21 1.60
CA HIS A 188 20.09 -9.96 0.39
C HIS A 188 21.07 -11.13 0.13
N PRO A 189 21.24 -11.60 -1.12
CA PRO A 189 22.07 -12.76 -1.42
C PRO A 189 23.57 -12.58 -1.09
N ALA A 190 24.09 -11.36 -1.19
CA ALA A 190 25.52 -11.07 -0.92
C ALA A 190 25.73 -10.36 0.43
N TYR A 191 24.79 -9.54 0.90
CA TYR A 191 24.91 -8.77 2.14
C TYR A 191 24.05 -9.39 3.24
N HIS A 192 24.64 -10.18 4.11
CA HIS A 192 23.88 -11.01 5.06
C HIS A 192 23.19 -10.25 6.20
N ASN A 193 23.51 -9.00 6.40
CA ASN A 193 22.83 -8.09 7.34
C ASN A 193 21.88 -7.09 6.66
N PHE A 194 21.64 -7.22 5.34
CA PHE A 194 20.65 -6.45 4.60
C PHE A 194 19.39 -7.27 4.35
N TYR A 195 18.25 -6.70 4.68
CA TYR A 195 16.93 -7.31 4.51
C TYR A 195 15.98 -6.38 3.79
N VAL A 196 14.97 -6.96 3.16
CA VAL A 196 13.89 -6.22 2.49
C VAL A 196 12.53 -6.65 3.04
N LEU A 197 11.64 -5.66 3.20
CA LEU A 197 10.24 -5.85 3.55
C LEU A 197 9.40 -4.92 2.65
N ASN A 198 8.91 -5.41 1.52
CA ASN A 198 8.33 -4.56 0.48
C ASN A 198 7.34 -5.32 -0.41
N GLY A 199 6.86 -4.72 -1.47
CA GLY A 199 6.10 -5.38 -2.52
C GLY A 199 4.64 -5.66 -2.17
N PHE A 200 4.04 -4.94 -1.23
CA PHE A 200 2.67 -5.20 -0.75
C PHE A 200 1.55 -4.80 -1.72
N GLY A 201 1.87 -4.05 -2.78
CA GLY A 201 0.90 -3.57 -3.75
C GLY A 201 -0.21 -2.74 -3.11
N SER A 202 -1.47 -3.11 -3.34
CA SER A 202 -2.65 -2.44 -2.76
C SER A 202 -3.16 -3.08 -1.47
N ARG A 203 -2.47 -4.10 -0.94
CA ARG A 203 -2.94 -4.91 0.20
C ARG A 203 -2.04 -4.81 1.43
N GLY A 204 -1.25 -3.74 1.52
CA GLY A 204 -0.26 -3.56 2.58
C GLY A 204 -0.84 -3.70 3.99
N VAL A 205 -1.97 -3.08 4.27
CA VAL A 205 -2.62 -3.15 5.59
C VAL A 205 -2.95 -4.59 6.01
N LEU A 206 -3.37 -5.42 5.06
CA LEU A 206 -3.71 -6.82 5.32
C LEU A 206 -2.48 -7.71 5.46
N ILE A 207 -1.45 -7.47 4.63
CA ILE A 207 -0.31 -8.39 4.47
C ILE A 207 0.86 -8.00 5.38
N ALA A 208 1.05 -6.71 5.68
CA ALA A 208 2.21 -6.26 6.43
C ALA A 208 2.37 -6.92 7.81
N PRO A 209 1.32 -7.14 8.63
CA PRO A 209 1.47 -7.83 9.91
C PRO A 209 2.09 -9.22 9.77
N TYR A 210 1.55 -10.03 8.86
CA TYR A 210 2.08 -11.37 8.57
C TYR A 210 3.52 -11.32 8.06
N ALA A 211 3.78 -10.48 7.05
CA ALA A 211 5.10 -10.40 6.43
C ALA A 211 6.18 -9.85 7.37
N SER A 212 5.83 -8.92 8.25
CA SER A 212 6.76 -8.38 9.26
C SER A 212 7.07 -9.40 10.37
N GLU A 213 6.09 -10.19 10.80
CA GLU A 213 6.30 -11.29 11.75
C GLU A 213 7.22 -12.35 11.14
N GLN A 214 6.99 -12.77 9.90
CA GLN A 214 7.85 -13.71 9.18
C GLN A 214 9.28 -13.19 9.07
N LEU A 215 9.48 -11.92 8.73
CA LEU A 215 10.82 -11.34 8.66
C LEU A 215 11.49 -11.27 10.04
N PHE A 216 10.76 -10.84 11.06
CA PHE A 216 11.27 -10.79 12.43
C PHE A 216 11.74 -12.16 12.92
N ASP A 217 10.93 -13.19 12.73
CA ASP A 217 11.29 -14.57 13.11
C ASP A 217 12.46 -15.11 12.28
N HIS A 218 12.55 -14.73 11.02
CA HIS A 218 13.70 -15.07 10.17
C HIS A 218 15.00 -14.42 10.69
N ILE A 219 14.95 -13.14 11.07
CA ILE A 219 16.11 -12.40 11.58
C ILE A 219 16.53 -12.90 12.97
N GLU A 220 15.60 -13.01 13.92
CA GLU A 220 15.93 -13.24 15.32
C GLU A 220 15.97 -14.73 15.71
N LYS A 221 15.24 -15.58 14.98
CA LYS A 221 15.10 -17.01 15.30
C LYS A 221 15.62 -17.93 14.20
N SER A 222 16.13 -17.40 13.10
CA SER A 222 16.56 -18.16 11.91
C SER A 222 15.42 -19.02 11.33
N ALA A 223 14.17 -18.60 11.49
CA ALA A 223 13.01 -19.29 10.93
C ALA A 223 13.06 -19.25 9.40
N VAL A 224 12.59 -20.31 8.76
CA VAL A 224 12.47 -20.38 7.30
C VAL A 224 11.29 -19.49 6.88
N LEU A 225 11.53 -18.62 5.90
CA LEU A 225 10.47 -17.80 5.32
C LEU A 225 9.50 -18.65 4.48
N ASP A 226 8.25 -18.23 4.42
CA ASP A 226 7.31 -18.75 3.44
C ASP A 226 7.88 -18.54 2.03
N PRO A 227 8.04 -19.63 1.23
CA PRO A 227 8.62 -19.56 -0.11
C PRO A 227 7.89 -18.61 -1.04
N GLU A 228 6.60 -18.35 -0.78
CA GLU A 228 5.79 -17.46 -1.59
C GLU A 228 6.17 -15.99 -1.43
N ILE A 229 6.77 -15.59 -0.30
CA ILE A 229 7.19 -14.21 -0.04
C ILE A 229 8.70 -14.03 -0.05
N ASP A 230 9.49 -15.11 0.10
CA ASP A 230 10.95 -15.06 0.12
C ASP A 230 11.51 -14.56 -1.21
N ILE A 231 12.37 -13.51 -1.15
CA ILE A 231 13.04 -12.95 -2.33
C ILE A 231 13.98 -13.93 -3.02
N GLN A 232 14.40 -15.01 -2.37
CA GLN A 232 15.26 -16.04 -2.97
C GLN A 232 14.63 -16.64 -4.24
N ARG A 233 13.28 -16.62 -4.38
CA ARG A 233 12.58 -17.04 -5.59
C ARG A 233 12.96 -16.23 -6.85
N PHE A 234 13.54 -15.05 -6.65
CA PHE A 234 14.00 -14.17 -7.73
C PHE A 234 15.50 -14.13 -7.93
N THR A 235 16.31 -14.61 -6.96
CA THR A 235 17.76 -14.49 -6.98
C THR A 235 18.38 -15.06 -8.24
N LYS A 236 18.02 -16.30 -8.62
CA LYS A 236 18.60 -16.95 -9.82
C LYS A 236 18.29 -16.22 -11.14
N LYS A 237 17.20 -15.47 -11.20
CA LYS A 237 16.73 -14.84 -12.44
C LYS A 237 17.17 -13.39 -12.58
N TYR A 238 17.23 -12.65 -11.47
CA TYR A 238 17.36 -11.20 -11.50
C TYR A 238 18.62 -10.67 -10.80
N TYR A 239 19.22 -11.44 -9.89
CA TYR A 239 20.46 -11.03 -9.23
C TYR A 239 21.66 -11.48 -10.07
N THR A 240 22.46 -10.50 -10.52
CA THR A 240 23.78 -10.71 -11.12
C THR A 240 24.81 -10.15 -10.15
N SER A 241 25.70 -11.01 -9.63
CA SER A 241 26.82 -10.61 -8.76
C SER A 241 27.85 -9.79 -9.50
#